data_63a38bb1f41430f0d06531ccacfcd446
#
_entry.id   63a38bb1f41430f0d06531ccacfcd446
#
_cell.length_a   1.000
_cell.length_b   1.000
_cell.length_c   1.000
_cell.angle_alpha   90.00
_cell.angle_beta   90.00
_cell.angle_gamma   90.00
#
_symmetry.space_group_name_H-M   'P 1'
#
loop_
_entity.id
_entity.type
_entity.pdbx_description
1 polymer ?
#
loop_
_entity_poly.entity_id
_entity_poly.type
_entity_poly.pdbx_seq_one_letter_code
_entity_poly.pdbx_strand_id
1 'polypeptide(L)'
;MPELLFSEADHTYTWDGRIIPSVTQVISEFIPFPWDSEAVRRAAAFGTALHKTLEFRDMGTLGEYDKDLDPWIISWDQYLADLDRSKFKWAYVDIKSGAYMPSWDIQLPAYWKLNEKPDGDVIEGRYYSEKYGYAGTIDRIYQGTGRGIVCEDVRLTPTGYKKYTAPRERGFNVFLSMLNIFNYKKEHKLLKQEVFHVRD
;
A
#
# COMPACT_ATOMS: atom_id res chain seq x y z
N MET A 1 -3.43 -20.03 -17.28
CA MET A 1 -4.08 -19.62 -16.02
C MET A 1 -4.20 -18.12 -16.07
N PRO A 2 -5.27 -17.51 -15.56
CA PRO A 2 -5.35 -16.06 -15.48
C PRO A 2 -4.18 -15.51 -14.65
N GLU A 3 -3.57 -14.43 -15.13
CA GLU A 3 -2.37 -13.84 -14.53
C GLU A 3 -2.62 -12.38 -14.18
N LEU A 4 -2.15 -11.97 -12.99
CA LEU A 4 -2.12 -10.58 -12.56
C LEU A 4 -0.81 -9.95 -13.04
N LEU A 5 -0.91 -8.97 -13.93
CA LEU A 5 0.21 -8.17 -14.39
C LEU A 5 0.14 -6.76 -13.77
N PHE A 6 1.29 -6.18 -13.49
CA PHE A 6 1.42 -4.80 -13.02
C PHE A 6 2.42 -4.05 -13.88
N SER A 7 2.01 -2.91 -14.40
CA SER A 7 2.86 -1.96 -15.11
C SER A 7 3.32 -0.87 -14.14
N GLU A 8 4.62 -0.79 -13.89
CA GLU A 8 5.21 0.24 -13.03
C GLU A 8 5.12 1.64 -13.66
N ALA A 9 5.18 1.71 -14.99
CA ALA A 9 5.19 2.97 -15.73
C ALA A 9 3.91 3.79 -15.53
N ASP A 10 2.76 3.14 -15.50
CA ASP A 10 1.44 3.79 -15.38
C ASP A 10 0.63 3.32 -14.16
N HIS A 11 1.25 2.54 -13.26
CA HIS A 11 0.62 1.97 -12.06
C HIS A 11 -0.68 1.20 -12.37
N THR A 12 -0.72 0.50 -13.50
CA THR A 12 -1.91 -0.21 -13.98
C THR A 12 -1.82 -1.70 -13.66
N TYR A 13 -2.89 -2.24 -13.08
CA TYR A 13 -3.08 -3.67 -12.90
C TYR A 13 -3.95 -4.22 -14.04
N THR A 14 -3.54 -5.37 -14.59
CA THR A 14 -4.35 -6.13 -15.53
C THR A 14 -4.54 -7.55 -15.04
N TRP A 15 -5.75 -8.06 -15.17
CA TRP A 15 -6.12 -9.43 -14.89
C TRP A 15 -6.75 -10.03 -16.13
N ASP A 16 -6.13 -11.08 -16.66
CA ASP A 16 -6.60 -11.74 -17.89
C ASP A 16 -6.85 -10.72 -19.04
N GLY A 17 -5.89 -9.80 -19.25
CA GLY A 17 -5.94 -8.75 -20.27
C GLY A 17 -6.93 -7.60 -20.00
N ARG A 18 -7.59 -7.57 -18.84
CA ARG A 18 -8.53 -6.50 -18.47
C ARG A 18 -7.91 -5.58 -17.41
N ILE A 19 -8.06 -4.26 -17.61
CA ILE A 19 -7.63 -3.27 -16.61
C ILE A 19 -8.52 -3.35 -15.37
N ILE A 20 -7.87 -3.57 -14.22
CA ILE A 20 -8.50 -3.71 -12.91
C ILE A 20 -8.20 -2.45 -12.09
N PRO A 21 -9.19 -1.85 -11.39
CA PRO A 21 -8.95 -0.71 -10.54
C PRO A 21 -8.04 -1.07 -9.37
N SER A 22 -7.08 -0.20 -9.05
CA SER A 22 -6.26 -0.34 -7.87
C SER A 22 -6.93 0.28 -6.64
N VAL A 23 -6.48 -0.13 -5.44
CA VAL A 23 -6.92 0.48 -4.17
C VAL A 23 -6.71 1.99 -4.19
N THR A 24 -5.55 2.45 -4.64
CA THR A 24 -5.21 3.89 -4.66
C THR A 24 -6.03 4.66 -5.70
N GLN A 25 -6.30 4.09 -6.87
CA GLN A 25 -7.17 4.70 -7.88
C GLN A 25 -8.59 4.89 -7.35
N VAL A 26 -9.15 3.87 -6.70
CA VAL A 26 -10.49 3.97 -6.10
C VAL A 26 -10.53 5.08 -5.04
N ILE A 27 -9.57 5.11 -4.13
CA ILE A 27 -9.53 6.11 -3.04
C ILE A 27 -9.35 7.53 -3.61
N SER A 28 -8.48 7.72 -4.59
CA SER A 28 -8.16 9.05 -5.15
C SER A 28 -9.34 9.71 -5.88
N GLU A 29 -10.31 8.94 -6.36
CA GLU A 29 -11.54 9.50 -6.94
C GLU A 29 -12.39 10.27 -5.90
N PHE A 30 -12.26 9.92 -4.60
CA PHE A 30 -13.05 10.50 -3.50
C PHE A 30 -12.24 11.40 -2.58
N ILE A 31 -10.95 11.08 -2.41
CA ILE A 31 -10.01 11.82 -1.55
C ILE A 31 -8.87 12.29 -2.46
N PRO A 32 -9.04 13.44 -3.14
CA PRO A 32 -8.04 13.91 -4.08
C PRO A 32 -6.74 14.27 -3.35
N PHE A 33 -5.63 13.89 -3.97
CA PHE A 33 -4.30 14.22 -3.49
C PHE A 33 -3.79 15.45 -4.27
N PRO A 34 -3.16 16.42 -3.64
CA PRO A 34 -2.71 17.67 -4.29
C PRO A 34 -1.41 17.45 -5.11
N TRP A 35 -1.49 16.66 -6.18
CA TRP A 35 -0.33 16.27 -7.01
C TRP A 35 0.35 17.46 -7.72
N ASP A 36 -0.33 18.61 -7.87
CA ASP A 36 0.20 19.77 -8.58
C ASP A 36 1.32 20.49 -7.83
N SER A 37 1.47 20.23 -6.54
CA SER A 37 2.53 20.81 -5.72
C SER A 37 3.87 20.13 -5.98
N GLU A 38 4.91 20.92 -6.29
CA GLU A 38 6.29 20.41 -6.41
C GLU A 38 6.78 19.73 -5.12
N ALA A 39 6.37 20.25 -3.95
CA ALA A 39 6.69 19.64 -2.67
C ALA A 39 6.09 18.23 -2.55
N VAL A 40 4.86 18.05 -3.03
CA VAL A 40 4.19 16.74 -3.02
C VAL A 40 4.87 15.78 -4.00
N ARG A 41 5.25 16.23 -5.19
CA ARG A 41 5.99 15.39 -6.15
C ARG A 41 7.34 14.93 -5.58
N ARG A 42 8.09 15.84 -4.94
CA ARG A 42 9.36 15.47 -4.25
C ARG A 42 9.12 14.47 -3.11
N ALA A 43 8.09 14.68 -2.30
CA ALA A 43 7.74 13.75 -1.22
C ALA A 43 7.33 12.37 -1.76
N ALA A 44 6.61 12.32 -2.88
CA ALA A 44 6.23 11.06 -3.53
C ALA A 44 7.46 10.33 -4.10
N ALA A 45 8.36 11.05 -4.79
CA ALA A 45 9.62 10.49 -5.30
C ALA A 45 10.49 9.94 -4.16
N PHE A 46 10.62 10.68 -3.06
CA PHE A 46 11.31 10.22 -1.85
C PHE A 46 10.66 8.95 -1.29
N GLY A 47 9.33 8.93 -1.16
CA GLY A 47 8.60 7.76 -0.69
C GLY A 47 8.86 6.53 -1.56
N THR A 48 8.81 6.69 -2.89
CA THR A 48 9.09 5.60 -3.84
C THR A 48 10.52 5.07 -3.68
N ALA A 49 11.52 5.95 -3.58
CA ALA A 49 12.91 5.56 -3.37
C ALA A 49 13.09 4.81 -2.04
N LEU A 50 12.47 5.30 -0.97
CA LEU A 50 12.51 4.67 0.35
C LEU A 50 11.88 3.27 0.32
N HIS A 51 10.68 3.12 -0.23
CA HIS A 51 10.00 1.81 -0.34
C HIS A 51 10.86 0.80 -1.10
N LYS A 52 11.43 1.21 -2.25
CA LYS A 52 12.29 0.35 -3.06
C LYS A 52 13.58 -0.06 -2.33
N THR A 53 14.18 0.87 -1.60
CA THR A 53 15.38 0.60 -0.80
C THR A 53 15.07 -0.40 0.32
N LEU A 54 13.95 -0.22 1.03
CA LEU A 54 13.51 -1.15 2.08
C LEU A 54 13.11 -2.52 1.54
N GLU A 55 12.48 -2.58 0.35
CA GLU A 55 12.18 -3.84 -0.33
C GLU A 55 13.44 -4.64 -0.60
N PHE A 56 14.43 -4.07 -1.30
CA PHE A 56 15.68 -4.75 -1.62
C PHE A 56 16.49 -5.11 -0.37
N ARG A 57 16.47 -4.25 0.66
CA ARG A 57 17.12 -4.54 1.93
C ARG A 57 16.50 -5.77 2.61
N ASP A 58 15.19 -5.83 2.72
CA ASP A 58 14.48 -6.92 3.38
C ASP A 58 14.59 -8.24 2.59
N MET A 59 14.76 -8.15 1.27
CA MET A 59 15.09 -9.28 0.40
C MET A 59 16.58 -9.72 0.48
N GLY A 60 17.45 -8.94 1.14
CA GLY A 60 18.89 -9.20 1.18
C GLY A 60 19.61 -8.93 -0.15
N THR A 61 19.03 -8.14 -1.03
CA THR A 61 19.54 -7.83 -2.39
C THR A 61 19.87 -6.35 -2.59
N LEU A 62 19.94 -5.58 -1.48
CA LEU A 62 20.23 -4.15 -1.53
C LEU A 62 21.65 -3.90 -2.09
N GLY A 63 21.72 -3.19 -3.21
CA GLY A 63 22.95 -2.68 -3.82
C GLY A 63 23.33 -1.28 -3.33
N GLU A 64 23.85 -0.45 -4.24
CA GLU A 64 24.09 0.96 -3.99
C GLU A 64 22.76 1.71 -3.87
N TYR A 65 22.65 2.61 -2.90
CA TYR A 65 21.49 3.46 -2.65
C TYR A 65 21.90 4.81 -2.11
N ASP A 66 20.98 5.77 -2.14
CA ASP A 66 21.18 7.11 -1.59
C ASP A 66 21.30 7.07 -0.06
N LYS A 67 22.46 7.48 0.45
CA LYS A 67 22.77 7.48 1.88
C LYS A 67 21.92 8.46 2.70
N ASP A 68 21.28 9.41 2.07
CA ASP A 68 20.30 10.27 2.73
C ASP A 68 19.10 9.48 3.26
N LEU A 69 18.89 8.25 2.81
CA LEU A 69 17.85 7.33 3.30
C LEU A 69 18.23 6.60 4.60
N ASP A 70 19.51 6.60 5.01
CA ASP A 70 19.99 5.87 6.20
C ASP A 70 19.15 6.11 7.47
N PRO A 71 18.74 7.35 7.82
CA PRO A 71 17.93 7.58 9.02
C PRO A 71 16.59 6.85 9.00
N TRP A 72 15.94 6.75 7.84
CA TRP A 72 14.66 6.02 7.70
C TRP A 72 14.85 4.51 7.70
N ILE A 73 15.96 4.01 7.15
CA ILE A 73 16.33 2.60 7.22
C ILE A 73 16.56 2.20 8.68
N ILE A 74 17.30 3.01 9.46
CA ILE A 74 17.49 2.79 10.90
C ILE A 74 16.14 2.77 11.64
N SER A 75 15.24 3.68 11.29
CA SER A 75 13.89 3.73 11.89
C SER A 75 13.06 2.50 11.55
N TRP A 76 13.22 1.94 10.34
CA TRP A 76 12.62 0.68 9.94
C TRP A 76 13.19 -0.49 10.74
N ASP A 77 14.52 -0.54 10.95
CA ASP A 77 15.17 -1.54 11.76
C ASP A 77 14.68 -1.53 13.21
N GLN A 78 14.48 -0.34 13.78
CA GLN A 78 13.88 -0.21 15.11
C GLN A 78 12.46 -0.79 15.15
N TYR A 79 11.62 -0.48 14.13
CA TYR A 79 10.29 -1.07 14.04
C TYR A 79 10.35 -2.60 13.99
N LEU A 80 11.23 -3.18 13.17
CA LEU A 80 11.37 -4.64 13.05
C LEU A 80 11.87 -5.27 14.36
N ALA A 81 12.79 -4.61 15.08
CA ALA A 81 13.27 -5.06 16.39
C ALA A 81 12.17 -5.04 17.46
N ASP A 82 11.25 -4.06 17.38
CA ASP A 82 10.13 -3.89 18.32
C ASP A 82 8.89 -4.73 17.93
N LEU A 83 8.93 -5.41 16.78
CA LEU A 83 7.80 -6.19 16.27
C LEU A 83 7.61 -7.49 17.07
N ASP A 84 6.67 -7.46 18.01
CA ASP A 84 6.34 -8.62 18.84
C ASP A 84 5.37 -9.57 18.11
N ARG A 85 5.93 -10.56 17.43
CA ARG A 85 5.18 -11.57 16.65
C ARG A 85 4.29 -12.49 17.51
N SER A 86 4.41 -12.45 18.83
CA SER A 86 3.52 -13.20 19.73
C SER A 86 2.13 -12.56 19.87
N LYS A 87 1.97 -11.31 19.49
CA LYS A 87 0.72 -10.54 19.65
C LYS A 87 -0.29 -10.73 18.52
N PHE A 88 0.11 -11.29 17.39
CA PHE A 88 -0.76 -11.43 16.22
C PHE A 88 -0.52 -12.78 15.51
N LYS A 89 -1.49 -13.20 14.70
CA LYS A 89 -1.32 -14.26 13.71
C LYS A 89 -0.78 -13.68 12.39
N TRP A 90 -1.32 -12.54 11.97
CA TRP A 90 -0.90 -11.81 10.79
C TRP A 90 -0.84 -10.32 11.07
N ALA A 91 0.25 -9.66 10.67
CA ALA A 91 0.36 -8.21 10.63
C ALA A 91 0.54 -7.75 9.19
N TYR A 92 -0.40 -6.93 8.72
CA TYR A 92 -0.33 -6.22 7.44
C TYR A 92 0.24 -4.84 7.72
N VAL A 93 1.32 -4.51 7.07
CA VAL A 93 2.07 -3.29 7.33
C VAL A 93 2.21 -2.50 6.04
N ASP A 94 1.82 -1.24 6.09
CA ASP A 94 2.00 -0.27 5.02
C ASP A 94 3.00 0.80 5.48
N ILE A 95 4.09 0.99 4.73
CA ILE A 95 5.19 1.88 5.08
C ILE A 95 4.86 3.29 4.61
N LYS A 96 5.04 4.27 5.46
CA LYS A 96 4.73 5.68 5.17
C LYS A 96 5.90 6.58 5.53
N SER A 97 6.21 7.55 4.66
CA SER A 97 7.22 8.58 4.92
C SER A 97 6.63 9.98 5.10
N GLY A 98 5.34 10.15 4.77
CA GLY A 98 4.64 11.44 4.81
C GLY A 98 3.89 11.75 6.11
N ALA A 99 3.11 12.82 6.11
CA ALA A 99 2.18 13.13 7.18
C ALA A 99 0.99 12.16 7.17
N TYR A 100 0.39 11.90 8.35
CA TYR A 100 -0.81 11.07 8.42
C TYR A 100 -1.93 11.62 7.54
N MET A 101 -2.60 10.71 6.84
CA MET A 101 -3.77 11.01 6.02
C MET A 101 -4.92 10.06 6.38
N PRO A 102 -6.18 10.55 6.48
CA PRO A 102 -7.34 9.70 6.77
C PRO A 102 -7.57 8.57 5.75
N SER A 103 -7.03 8.70 4.54
CA SER A 103 -7.07 7.65 3.51
C SER A 103 -6.32 6.38 3.91
N TRP A 104 -5.33 6.46 4.83
CA TRP A 104 -4.60 5.28 5.33
C TRP A 104 -5.54 4.30 6.05
N ASP A 105 -6.50 4.84 6.83
CA ASP A 105 -7.52 4.03 7.52
C ASP A 105 -8.44 3.25 6.57
N ILE A 106 -8.40 3.56 5.27
CA ILE A 106 -9.17 2.91 4.22
C ILE A 106 -8.28 2.02 3.36
N GLN A 107 -7.08 2.49 3.04
CA GLN A 107 -6.12 1.86 2.14
C GLN A 107 -5.65 0.50 2.66
N LEU A 108 -5.09 0.49 3.86
CA LEU A 108 -4.52 -0.74 4.43
C LEU A 108 -5.57 -1.82 4.69
N PRO A 109 -6.80 -1.51 5.19
CA PRO A 109 -7.88 -2.49 5.24
C PRO A 109 -8.30 -3.07 3.88
N ALA A 110 -8.24 -2.28 2.80
CA ALA A 110 -8.48 -2.78 1.46
C ALA A 110 -7.36 -3.75 1.02
N TYR A 111 -6.11 -3.45 1.32
CA TYR A 111 -4.98 -4.36 1.07
C TYR A 111 -5.10 -5.67 1.86
N TRP A 112 -5.48 -5.61 3.14
CA TRP A 112 -5.73 -6.83 3.91
C TRP A 112 -6.72 -7.78 3.22
N LYS A 113 -7.80 -7.26 2.63
CA LYS A 113 -8.81 -8.07 1.94
C LYS A 113 -8.32 -8.71 0.64
N LEU A 114 -7.22 -8.26 0.08
CA LEU A 114 -6.62 -8.88 -1.11
C LEU A 114 -5.99 -10.25 -0.81
N ASN A 115 -5.44 -10.42 0.40
CA ASN A 115 -4.82 -11.68 0.82
C ASN A 115 -5.07 -11.93 2.31
N GLU A 116 -6.24 -12.44 2.66
CA GLU A 116 -6.63 -12.71 4.06
C GLU A 116 -5.94 -13.92 4.69
N LYS A 117 -5.28 -14.77 3.87
CA LYS A 117 -4.62 -16.01 4.29
C LYS A 117 -3.28 -16.16 3.58
N PRO A 118 -2.29 -15.32 3.90
CA PRO A 118 -0.97 -15.44 3.31
C PRO A 118 -0.30 -16.76 3.74
N ASP A 119 0.63 -17.22 2.91
CA ASP A 119 1.49 -18.37 3.20
C ASP A 119 2.89 -17.84 3.57
N GLY A 120 3.07 -17.51 4.84
CA GLY A 120 4.32 -16.95 5.37
C GLY A 120 4.44 -15.43 5.27
N ASP A 121 5.65 -14.94 5.56
CA ASP A 121 5.99 -13.52 5.44
C ASP A 121 6.00 -13.10 3.96
N VAL A 122 5.57 -11.88 3.69
CA VAL A 122 5.55 -11.29 2.34
C VAL A 122 6.29 -9.95 2.36
N ILE A 123 7.16 -9.77 1.37
CA ILE A 123 7.81 -8.52 1.04
C ILE A 123 7.33 -8.10 -0.35
N GLU A 124 6.56 -7.01 -0.43
CA GLU A 124 5.93 -6.50 -1.63
C GLU A 124 5.13 -7.53 -2.44
N GLY A 125 3.94 -7.84 -1.95
CA GLY A 125 3.02 -8.77 -2.62
C GLY A 125 1.97 -8.05 -3.46
N ARG A 126 1.78 -8.48 -4.72
CA ARG A 126 0.73 -7.98 -5.61
C ARG A 126 -0.41 -8.97 -5.68
N TYR A 127 -1.62 -8.49 -5.43
CA TYR A 127 -2.80 -9.34 -5.31
C TYR A 127 -4.00 -8.76 -6.04
N TYR A 128 -4.86 -9.66 -6.48
CA TYR A 128 -6.16 -9.35 -7.07
C TYR A 128 -7.27 -10.06 -6.31
N SER A 129 -8.34 -9.37 -6.03
CA SER A 129 -9.54 -9.95 -5.45
C SER A 129 -10.58 -10.24 -6.53
N GLU A 130 -10.73 -11.51 -6.94
CA GLU A 130 -11.80 -11.92 -7.86
C GLU A 130 -13.18 -11.59 -7.33
N LYS A 131 -13.36 -11.73 -6.00
CA LYS A 131 -14.64 -11.46 -5.35
C LYS A 131 -15.09 -10.02 -5.49
N TYR A 132 -14.16 -9.07 -5.44
CA TYR A 132 -14.48 -7.64 -5.40
C TYR A 132 -14.03 -6.88 -6.65
N GLY A 133 -13.19 -7.48 -7.50
CA GLY A 133 -12.76 -6.90 -8.77
C GLY A 133 -11.80 -5.71 -8.62
N TYR A 134 -10.85 -5.76 -7.68
CA TYR A 134 -9.81 -4.75 -7.51
C TYR A 134 -8.46 -5.39 -7.17
N ALA A 135 -7.38 -4.64 -7.37
CA ALA A 135 -6.02 -5.09 -7.13
C ALA A 135 -5.22 -4.11 -6.27
N GLY A 136 -4.07 -4.53 -5.79
CA GLY A 136 -3.14 -3.68 -5.04
C GLY A 136 -1.84 -4.39 -4.69
N THR A 137 -0.87 -3.59 -4.25
CA THR A 137 0.41 -4.04 -3.70
C THR A 137 0.40 -3.86 -2.20
N ILE A 138 0.76 -4.91 -1.47
CA ILE A 138 0.91 -4.90 -0.01
C ILE A 138 2.41 -4.83 0.28
N ASP A 139 2.86 -3.84 1.04
CA ASP A 139 4.27 -3.66 1.33
C ASP A 139 4.84 -4.84 2.13
N ARG A 140 4.20 -5.17 3.24
CA ARG A 140 4.65 -6.27 4.12
C ARG A 140 3.49 -7.03 4.73
N ILE A 141 3.66 -8.34 4.84
CA ILE A 141 2.85 -9.18 5.71
C ILE A 141 3.80 -9.99 6.59
N TYR A 142 3.57 -9.97 7.89
CA TYR A 142 4.34 -10.76 8.84
C TYR A 142 3.49 -11.82 9.50
N GLN A 143 3.97 -13.06 9.49
CA GLN A 143 3.38 -14.16 10.24
C GLN A 143 3.86 -14.10 11.70
N GLY A 144 2.93 -14.23 12.62
CA GLY A 144 3.20 -14.32 14.05
C GLY A 144 2.72 -15.63 14.65
N THR A 145 2.96 -15.79 15.95
CA THR A 145 2.54 -16.96 16.73
C THR A 145 1.31 -16.69 17.60
N GLY A 146 0.87 -15.45 17.67
CA GLY A 146 -0.30 -15.02 18.44
C GLY A 146 -1.62 -15.26 17.73
N ARG A 147 -2.63 -14.51 18.14
CA ARG A 147 -4.00 -14.59 17.60
C ARG A 147 -4.41 -13.24 17.01
N GLY A 148 -5.32 -13.30 16.03
CA GLY A 148 -5.89 -12.10 15.42
C GLY A 148 -5.03 -11.54 14.29
N ILE A 149 -5.54 -10.46 13.72
CA ILE A 149 -4.95 -9.76 12.57
C ILE A 149 -4.78 -8.31 12.96
N VAL A 150 -3.62 -7.74 12.66
CA VAL A 150 -3.29 -6.34 12.85
C VAL A 150 -3.05 -5.70 11.49
N CYS A 151 -3.54 -4.47 11.31
CA CYS A 151 -3.24 -3.61 10.17
C CYS A 151 -2.59 -2.35 10.72
N GLU A 152 -1.31 -2.12 10.42
CA GLU A 152 -0.51 -1.02 10.95
C GLU A 152 0.10 -0.20 9.81
N ASP A 153 -0.24 1.08 9.73
CA ASP A 153 0.54 2.05 8.96
C ASP A 153 1.75 2.46 9.79
N VAL A 154 2.94 2.20 9.28
CA VAL A 154 4.21 2.51 9.95
C VAL A 154 4.81 3.74 9.32
N ARG A 155 4.66 4.88 9.98
CA ARG A 155 5.26 6.13 9.54
C ARG A 155 6.71 6.20 10.00
N LEU A 156 7.62 6.18 9.05
CA LEU A 156 9.05 6.39 9.29
C LEU A 156 9.40 7.88 9.33
N THR A 157 10.33 8.23 10.21
CA THR A 157 10.93 9.57 10.32
C THR A 157 12.44 9.41 10.48
N PRO A 158 13.25 10.48 10.32
CA PRO A 158 14.70 10.37 10.55
C PRO A 158 15.11 10.01 11.98
N THR A 159 14.19 10.10 12.95
CA THR A 159 14.48 9.90 14.38
C THR A 159 13.72 8.74 15.00
N GLY A 160 13.08 7.90 14.19
CA GLY A 160 12.32 6.75 14.65
C GLY A 160 11.03 6.54 13.86
N TYR A 161 10.09 5.80 14.42
CA TYR A 161 8.83 5.49 13.74
C TYR A 161 7.60 5.77 14.61
N LYS A 162 6.43 5.85 13.96
CA LYS A 162 5.12 5.87 14.63
C LYS A 162 4.20 4.84 13.98
N LYS A 163 3.40 4.17 14.81
CA LYS A 163 2.40 3.19 14.37
C LYS A 163 1.00 3.76 14.46
N TYR A 164 0.20 3.48 13.44
CA TYR A 164 -1.22 3.81 13.38
C TYR A 164 -1.98 2.53 13.05
N THR A 165 -2.82 2.06 13.96
CA THR A 165 -3.63 0.87 13.74
C THR A 165 -4.86 1.25 12.93
N ALA A 166 -4.96 0.74 11.71
CA ALA A 166 -6.11 0.99 10.85
C ALA A 166 -7.36 0.19 11.32
N PRO A 167 -8.56 0.79 11.28
CA PRO A 167 -9.80 0.16 11.69
C PRO A 167 -10.29 -0.85 10.64
N ARG A 168 -9.76 -2.06 10.66
CA ARG A 168 -9.82 -3.11 9.65
C ARG A 168 -11.19 -3.27 8.96
N GLU A 169 -12.22 -3.67 9.70
CA GLU A 169 -13.55 -3.93 9.12
C GLU A 169 -14.24 -2.64 8.68
N ARG A 170 -14.13 -1.58 9.49
CA ARG A 170 -14.73 -0.27 9.17
C ARG A 170 -14.07 0.35 7.94
N GLY A 171 -12.74 0.33 7.88
CA GLY A 171 -12.00 0.88 6.75
C GLY A 171 -12.31 0.14 5.45
N PHE A 172 -12.40 -1.21 5.50
CA PHE A 172 -12.77 -1.98 4.33
C PHE A 172 -14.22 -1.71 3.87
N ASN A 173 -15.18 -1.55 4.78
CA ASN A 173 -16.57 -1.21 4.41
C ASN A 173 -16.65 0.16 3.73
N VAL A 174 -15.85 1.14 4.17
CA VAL A 174 -15.73 2.44 3.49
C VAL A 174 -15.14 2.25 2.10
N PHE A 175 -14.03 1.50 1.97
CA PHE A 175 -13.44 1.19 0.66
C PHE A 175 -14.43 0.51 -0.29
N LEU A 176 -15.18 -0.49 0.20
CA LEU A 176 -16.17 -1.21 -0.61
C LEU A 176 -17.27 -0.28 -1.13
N SER A 177 -17.71 0.67 -0.32
CA SER A 177 -18.66 1.69 -0.75
C SER A 177 -18.08 2.59 -1.86
N MET A 178 -16.83 3.02 -1.71
CA MET A 178 -16.11 3.77 -2.74
C MET A 178 -15.96 2.96 -4.02
N LEU A 179 -15.56 1.70 -3.93
CA LEU A 179 -15.40 0.80 -5.08
C LEU A 179 -16.71 0.62 -5.86
N ASN A 180 -17.84 0.45 -5.17
CA ASN A 180 -19.14 0.34 -5.81
C ASN A 180 -19.49 1.62 -6.60
N ILE A 181 -19.28 2.80 -6.02
CA ILE A 181 -19.52 4.07 -6.70
C ILE A 181 -18.51 4.28 -7.84
N PHE A 182 -17.26 3.91 -7.64
CA PHE A 182 -16.21 3.97 -8.68
C PHE A 182 -16.61 3.14 -9.91
N ASN A 183 -17.04 1.89 -9.71
CA ASN A 183 -17.47 1.01 -10.79
C ASN A 183 -18.70 1.57 -11.52
N TYR A 184 -19.69 2.08 -10.78
CA TYR A 184 -20.83 2.76 -11.37
C TYR A 184 -20.41 3.94 -12.25
N LYS A 185 -19.51 4.81 -11.75
CA LYS A 185 -18.98 5.93 -12.52
C LYS A 185 -18.21 5.47 -13.76
N LYS A 186 -17.43 4.39 -13.64
CA LYS A 186 -16.68 3.81 -14.78
C LYS A 186 -17.64 3.33 -15.87
N GLU A 187 -18.67 2.58 -15.53
CA GLU A 187 -19.69 2.06 -16.47
C GLU A 187 -20.42 3.20 -17.20
N HIS A 188 -20.72 4.29 -16.48
CA HIS A 188 -21.43 5.45 -17.03
C HIS A 188 -20.52 6.55 -17.57
N LYS A 189 -19.20 6.32 -17.69
CA LYS A 189 -18.20 7.30 -18.18
C LYS A 189 -18.19 8.60 -17.39
N LEU A 190 -18.40 8.53 -16.07
CA LEU A 190 -18.45 9.67 -15.15
C LEU A 190 -17.16 9.85 -14.33
N LEU A 191 -16.15 9.00 -14.54
CA LEU A 191 -14.85 9.18 -13.89
C LEU A 191 -14.18 10.45 -14.44
N LYS A 192 -13.51 11.20 -13.56
CA LYS A 192 -12.69 12.33 -13.97
C LYS A 192 -11.55 11.79 -14.84
N GLN A 193 -11.31 12.39 -16.00
CA GLN A 193 -10.30 11.92 -16.98
C GLN A 193 -8.85 11.98 -16.46
N GLU A 194 -8.60 12.61 -15.31
CA GLU A 194 -7.26 12.88 -14.78
C GLU A 194 -6.68 11.78 -13.87
N VAL A 195 -7.37 10.66 -13.67
CA VAL A 195 -6.90 9.60 -12.76
C VAL A 195 -5.77 8.74 -13.36
N PHE A 196 -5.46 8.95 -14.63
CA PHE A 196 -4.37 8.26 -15.34
C PHE A 196 -3.20 9.21 -15.63
N HIS A 197 -2.60 9.78 -14.62
CA HIS A 197 -1.32 10.45 -14.83
C HIS A 197 -0.24 9.41 -15.05
N VAL A 198 0.16 9.27 -16.32
CA VAL A 198 1.47 8.77 -16.71
C VAL A 198 2.49 9.60 -15.93
N ARG A 199 3.24 8.97 -15.06
CA ARG A 199 4.42 9.58 -14.46
C ARG A 199 5.53 9.46 -15.49
N ASP A 200 5.78 10.55 -16.25
CA ASP A 200 7.04 10.74 -16.97
C ASP A 200 8.19 10.92 -15.97
#